data_a9a870df69bf826618362bfe93e74352
#
_entry.id   a9a870df69bf826618362bfe93e74352
#
_cell.length_a   1.000
_cell.length_b   1.000
_cell.length_c   1.000
_cell.angle_alpha   90.00
_cell.angle_beta   90.00
_cell.angle_gamma   90.00
#
_symmetry.space_group_name_H-M   'P 1'
#
loop_
_entity.id
_entity.type
_entity.pdbx_description
1 polymer ?
#
loop_
_entity_poly.entity_id
_entity_poly.type
_entity_poly.pdbx_seq_one_letter_code
_entity_poly.pdbx_strand_id
1 'polypeptide(L)'
;DARNVALDRMQGKYVLFIDSDDYIEKNYISYLYMLLKDYQSDISICNFKYVNEKGQILNNPEDTGKIVQYSKEEALDKILQGKEINTSASMKLYCCDIFKNIRYPKGKLYEDVATTYKTILRANRVVYGDYSGYVYLCRGGSITKRKFTEKRMDAIYNMEEMCSNI
;
A
#
# COMPACT_ATOMS: atom_id res chain seq x y z
N ASP A 1 5.86 12.54 -6.94
CA ASP A 1 7.16 13.01 -6.46
C ASP A 1 7.19 13.30 -4.94
N ALA A 2 6.06 13.63 -4.34
CA ALA A 2 5.96 13.92 -2.90
C ALA A 2 6.48 12.77 -2.01
N ARG A 3 6.14 11.51 -2.33
CA ARG A 3 6.62 10.35 -1.56
C ARG A 3 8.15 10.24 -1.56
N ASN A 4 8.83 10.51 -2.67
CA ASN A 4 10.29 10.50 -2.71
C ASN A 4 10.92 11.59 -1.85
N VAL A 5 10.35 12.81 -1.87
CA VAL A 5 10.81 13.91 -1.00
C VAL A 5 10.66 13.54 0.48
N ALA A 6 9.58 12.86 0.85
CA ALA A 6 9.38 12.38 2.21
C ALA A 6 10.40 11.29 2.58
N LEU A 7 10.66 10.34 1.67
CA LEU A 7 11.67 9.28 1.86
C LEU A 7 13.09 9.84 2.02
N ASP A 8 13.43 10.91 1.29
CA ASP A 8 14.76 11.54 1.37
C ASP A 8 14.97 12.32 2.68
N ARG A 9 13.89 12.68 3.37
CA ARG A 9 13.90 13.47 4.62
C ARG A 9 13.51 12.68 5.87
N MET A 10 13.06 11.43 5.73
CA MET A 10 12.63 10.63 6.87
C MET A 10 13.78 10.37 7.85
N GLN A 11 13.49 10.44 9.14
CA GLN A 11 14.42 10.16 10.25
C GLN A 11 13.89 9.05 11.17
N GLY A 12 12.64 8.64 10.99
CA GLY A 12 11.98 7.63 11.79
C GLY A 12 12.41 6.21 11.43
N LYS A 13 12.19 5.27 12.34
CA LYS A 13 12.40 3.82 12.10
C LYS A 13 11.36 3.23 11.16
N TYR A 14 10.22 3.87 11.03
CA TYR A 14 9.09 3.40 10.25
C TYR A 14 8.55 4.52 9.38
N VAL A 15 7.98 4.15 8.24
CA VAL A 15 7.30 5.07 7.33
C VAL A 15 5.97 4.48 6.89
N LEU A 16 4.95 5.33 6.81
CA LEU A 16 3.67 5.02 6.19
C LEU A 16 3.27 6.18 5.27
N PHE A 17 2.41 5.89 4.31
CA PHE A 17 1.88 6.88 3.38
C PHE A 17 0.37 6.99 3.54
N ILE A 18 -0.12 8.21 3.56
CA ILE A 18 -1.55 8.53 3.52
C ILE A 18 -1.74 9.46 2.34
N ASP A 19 -2.65 9.13 1.43
CA ASP A 19 -2.98 9.99 0.32
C ASP A 19 -3.76 11.21 0.82
N SER A 20 -3.50 12.39 0.25
CA SER A 20 -3.99 13.68 0.77
C SER A 20 -5.51 13.83 0.74
N ASP A 21 -6.19 12.95 0.04
CA ASP A 21 -7.64 12.91 -0.12
C ASP A 21 -8.31 11.83 0.75
N ASP A 22 -7.53 11.01 1.41
CA ASP A 22 -7.99 9.92 2.27
C ASP A 22 -7.85 10.27 3.75
N TYR A 23 -8.39 9.42 4.62
CA TYR A 23 -8.23 9.55 6.07
C TYR A 23 -8.08 8.16 6.72
N ILE A 24 -7.78 8.16 8.01
CA ILE A 24 -7.48 6.95 8.77
C ILE A 24 -8.34 6.87 10.03
N GLU A 25 -8.65 5.68 10.47
CA GLU A 25 -9.30 5.43 11.76
C GLU A 25 -8.32 5.72 12.92
N LYS A 26 -8.88 6.05 14.08
CA LYS A 26 -8.13 6.44 15.28
C LYS A 26 -7.02 5.45 15.65
N ASN A 27 -7.26 4.16 15.48
CA ASN A 27 -6.32 3.09 15.87
C ASN A 27 -5.45 2.58 14.72
N TYR A 28 -5.51 3.18 13.53
CA TYR A 28 -4.81 2.72 12.34
C TYR A 28 -3.31 2.53 12.53
N ILE A 29 -2.64 3.58 13.03
CA ILE A 29 -1.17 3.55 13.19
C ILE A 29 -0.77 2.58 14.30
N SER A 30 -1.47 2.61 15.44
CA SER A 30 -1.18 1.70 16.56
C SER A 30 -1.40 0.24 16.20
N TYR A 31 -2.44 -0.06 15.40
CA TYR A 31 -2.70 -1.40 14.90
C TYR A 31 -1.58 -1.91 13.99
N LEU A 32 -1.19 -1.13 12.99
CA LEU A 32 -0.09 -1.51 12.10
C LEU A 32 1.25 -1.67 12.85
N TYR A 33 1.51 -0.79 13.81
CA TYR A 33 2.71 -0.88 14.64
C TYR A 33 2.72 -2.14 15.52
N MET A 34 1.58 -2.47 16.16
CA MET A 34 1.41 -3.70 16.92
C MET A 34 1.69 -4.92 16.05
N LEU A 35 1.05 -5.03 14.87
CA LEU A 35 1.29 -6.13 13.93
C LEU A 35 2.77 -6.28 13.59
N LEU A 36 3.43 -5.17 13.25
CA LEU A 36 4.84 -5.18 12.87
C LEU A 36 5.73 -5.66 14.02
N LYS A 37 5.44 -5.26 15.26
CA LYS A 37 6.21 -5.63 16.44
C LYS A 37 5.95 -7.06 16.89
N ASP A 38 4.70 -7.46 17.02
CA ASP A 38 4.32 -8.76 17.57
C ASP A 38 4.71 -9.91 16.63
N TYR A 39 4.64 -9.66 15.32
CA TYR A 39 5.01 -10.64 14.29
C TYR A 39 6.44 -10.46 13.76
N GLN A 40 7.24 -9.55 14.32
CA GLN A 40 8.63 -9.28 13.90
C GLN A 40 8.76 -9.17 12.38
N SER A 41 7.83 -8.40 11.78
CA SER A 41 7.74 -8.24 10.32
C SER A 41 8.36 -6.93 9.88
N ASP A 42 8.77 -6.86 8.62
CA ASP A 42 9.35 -5.66 8.01
C ASP A 42 8.27 -4.74 7.42
N ILE A 43 7.12 -5.33 7.06
CA ILE A 43 5.95 -4.63 6.55
C ILE A 43 4.72 -5.17 7.27
N SER A 44 3.88 -4.28 7.80
CA SER A 44 2.53 -4.60 8.23
C SER A 44 1.50 -3.96 7.31
N ILE A 45 0.41 -4.66 7.07
CA ILE A 45 -0.64 -4.29 6.12
C ILE A 45 -1.99 -4.40 6.81
N CYS A 46 -2.88 -3.46 6.58
CA CYS A 46 -4.26 -3.57 7.00
C CYS A 46 -5.22 -3.47 5.81
N ASN A 47 -6.48 -3.75 6.08
CA ASN A 47 -7.55 -3.58 5.12
C ASN A 47 -8.02 -2.12 5.07
N PHE A 48 -8.96 -1.82 4.16
CA PHE A 48 -9.50 -0.49 3.96
C PHE A 48 -10.99 -0.55 3.59
N LYS A 49 -11.67 0.55 3.81
CA LYS A 49 -13.07 0.73 3.41
C LYS A 49 -13.22 1.89 2.43
N TYR A 50 -14.26 1.81 1.59
CA TYR A 50 -14.63 2.87 0.68
C TYR A 50 -15.74 3.74 1.26
N VAL A 51 -15.56 5.06 1.17
CA VAL A 51 -16.55 6.03 1.64
C VAL A 51 -16.76 7.08 0.55
N ASN A 52 -17.99 7.55 0.35
CA ASN A 52 -18.27 8.63 -0.59
C ASN A 52 -18.11 10.01 0.08
N GLU A 53 -18.23 11.10 -0.72
CA GLU A 53 -18.12 12.48 -0.25
C GLU A 53 -19.20 12.88 0.77
N LYS A 54 -20.27 12.08 0.92
CA LYS A 54 -21.32 12.28 1.93
C LYS A 54 -21.07 11.50 3.22
N GLY A 55 -19.93 10.81 3.33
CA GLY A 55 -19.60 9.99 4.48
C GLY A 55 -20.30 8.62 4.52
N GLN A 56 -20.98 8.22 3.44
CA GLN A 56 -21.63 6.92 3.38
C GLN A 56 -20.63 5.84 3.02
N ILE A 57 -20.64 4.74 3.75
CA ILE A 57 -19.80 3.57 3.48
C ILE A 57 -20.34 2.86 2.23
N LEU A 58 -19.49 2.72 1.21
CA LEU A 58 -19.79 2.04 -0.04
C LEU A 58 -19.40 0.56 0.02
N ASN A 59 -18.28 0.28 0.68
CA ASN A 59 -17.80 -1.07 0.94
C ASN A 59 -16.97 -1.05 2.22
N ASN A 60 -17.23 -2.01 3.09
CA ASN A 60 -16.46 -2.23 4.32
C ASN A 60 -16.27 -3.74 4.48
N PRO A 61 -15.09 -4.27 4.11
CA PRO A 61 -14.79 -5.67 4.36
C PRO A 61 -14.97 -6.01 5.84
N GLU A 62 -15.37 -7.24 6.10
CA GLU A 62 -15.56 -7.73 7.46
C GLU A 62 -14.21 -7.73 8.21
N ASP A 63 -14.24 -7.22 9.43
CA ASP A 63 -13.13 -7.28 10.38
C ASP A 63 -13.35 -8.49 11.29
N THR A 64 -12.71 -9.61 10.94
CA THR A 64 -12.87 -10.88 11.67
C THR A 64 -11.79 -11.10 12.72
N GLY A 65 -10.83 -10.17 12.83
CA GLY A 65 -9.63 -10.34 13.64
C GLY A 65 -8.59 -11.27 13.00
N LYS A 66 -8.75 -11.59 11.71
CA LYS A 66 -7.79 -12.44 10.97
C LYS A 66 -6.44 -11.74 10.87
N ILE A 67 -5.39 -12.43 11.30
CA ILE A 67 -4.00 -11.99 11.11
C ILE A 67 -3.23 -13.13 10.45
N VAL A 68 -2.47 -12.81 9.41
CA VAL A 68 -1.65 -13.78 8.67
C VAL A 68 -0.26 -13.21 8.47
N GLN A 69 0.74 -14.01 8.78
CA GLN A 69 2.14 -13.70 8.47
C GLN A 69 2.53 -14.44 7.18
N TYR A 70 3.13 -13.72 6.27
CA TYR A 70 3.60 -14.22 4.98
C TYR A 70 5.13 -14.19 4.89
N SER A 71 5.72 -15.20 4.28
CA SER A 71 7.05 -15.09 3.71
C SER A 71 7.04 -14.07 2.56
N LYS A 72 8.21 -13.69 2.09
CA LYS A 72 8.35 -12.80 0.92
C LYS A 72 7.65 -13.38 -0.31
N GLU A 73 7.87 -14.66 -0.59
CA GLU A 73 7.30 -15.39 -1.74
C GLU A 73 5.78 -15.44 -1.68
N GLU A 74 5.22 -15.78 -0.52
CA GLU A 74 3.77 -15.77 -0.30
C GLU A 74 3.17 -14.38 -0.46
N ALA A 75 3.85 -13.33 0.05
CA ALA A 75 3.39 -11.97 -0.10
C ALA A 75 3.42 -11.48 -1.57
N LEU A 76 4.43 -11.91 -2.36
CA LEU A 76 4.49 -11.65 -3.80
C LEU A 76 3.38 -12.36 -4.56
N ASP A 77 3.05 -13.60 -4.21
CA ASP A 77 1.89 -14.30 -4.78
C ASP A 77 0.57 -13.57 -4.46
N LYS A 78 0.42 -13.08 -3.22
CA LYS A 78 -0.78 -12.31 -2.82
C LYS A 78 -0.93 -10.98 -3.56
N ILE A 79 0.16 -10.26 -3.83
CA ILE A 79 0.10 -9.01 -4.59
C ILE A 79 -0.28 -9.25 -6.05
N LEU A 80 0.17 -10.35 -6.67
CA LEU A 80 -0.23 -10.76 -8.01
C LEU A 80 -1.71 -11.15 -8.08
N GLN A 81 -2.24 -11.79 -7.04
CA GLN A 81 -3.66 -12.12 -6.94
C GLN A 81 -4.55 -10.88 -6.69
N GLY A 82 -4.00 -9.78 -6.20
CA GLY A 82 -4.73 -8.54 -5.91
C GLY A 82 -5.78 -8.67 -4.80
N LYS A 83 -5.60 -9.61 -3.85
CA LYS A 83 -6.57 -9.88 -2.78
C LYS A 83 -6.22 -9.17 -1.48
N GLU A 84 -5.50 -9.85 -0.57
CA GLU A 84 -5.15 -9.34 0.76
C GLU A 84 -4.04 -8.30 0.70
N ILE A 85 -3.15 -8.40 -0.29
CA ILE A 85 -2.07 -7.45 -0.53
C ILE A 85 -2.29 -6.77 -1.88
N ASN A 86 -2.46 -5.46 -1.87
CA ASN A 86 -2.58 -4.64 -3.07
C ASN A 86 -1.29 -3.86 -3.33
N THR A 87 -1.18 -3.27 -4.51
CA THR A 87 -0.02 -2.49 -4.94
C THR A 87 0.03 -1.09 -4.35
N SER A 88 -1.03 -0.59 -3.70
CA SER A 88 -1.05 0.76 -3.12
C SER A 88 0.09 0.97 -2.13
N ALA A 89 0.66 2.16 -2.11
CA ALA A 89 1.65 2.58 -1.12
C ALA A 89 1.05 2.76 0.27
N SER A 90 -0.22 3.17 0.35
CA SER A 90 -0.99 3.33 1.57
C SER A 90 -1.45 1.99 2.17
N MET A 91 -2.10 2.01 3.32
CA MET A 91 -2.56 0.82 4.07
C MET A 91 -1.41 -0.04 4.64
N LYS A 92 -0.21 0.48 4.64
CA LYS A 92 1.01 -0.24 5.03
C LYS A 92 1.91 0.60 5.93
N LEU A 93 2.52 -0.06 6.92
CA LEU A 93 3.64 0.48 7.70
C LEU A 93 4.89 -0.31 7.34
N TYR A 94 5.95 0.38 6.99
CA TYR A 94 7.20 -0.20 6.54
C TYR A 94 8.33 0.12 7.51
N CYS A 95 9.24 -0.82 7.76
CA CYS A 95 10.57 -0.48 8.28
C CYS A 95 11.27 0.43 7.26
N CYS A 96 11.85 1.54 7.71
CA CYS A 96 12.44 2.55 6.81
C CYS A 96 13.59 1.98 5.95
N ASP A 97 14.33 1.00 6.45
CA ASP A 97 15.44 0.34 5.73
C ASP A 97 14.99 -0.33 4.42
N ILE A 98 13.72 -0.68 4.29
CA ILE A 98 13.15 -1.20 3.06
C ILE A 98 13.32 -0.21 1.91
N PHE A 99 13.18 1.09 2.17
CA PHE A 99 13.28 2.12 1.14
C PHE A 99 14.72 2.56 0.83
N LYS A 100 15.73 1.94 1.43
CA LYS A 100 17.12 2.18 1.08
C LYS A 100 17.34 1.77 -0.39
N ASN A 101 17.58 2.73 -1.27
CA ASN A 101 17.72 2.56 -2.72
C ASN A 101 16.42 2.21 -3.48
N ILE A 102 15.25 2.32 -2.86
CA ILE A 102 13.95 2.22 -3.55
C ILE A 102 13.32 3.60 -3.61
N ARG A 103 12.91 4.02 -4.82
CA ARG A 103 12.19 5.28 -5.06
C ARG A 103 11.06 5.05 -6.05
N TYR A 104 10.01 5.85 -5.92
CA TYR A 104 8.90 5.87 -6.86
C TYR A 104 9.35 6.49 -8.18
N PRO A 105 9.00 5.91 -9.36
CA PRO A 105 9.38 6.46 -10.65
C PRO A 105 8.75 7.83 -10.89
N LYS A 106 9.58 8.83 -11.22
CA LYS A 106 9.12 10.20 -11.46
C LYS A 106 8.30 10.31 -12.75
N GLY A 107 7.19 11.02 -12.68
CA GLY A 107 6.37 11.34 -13.84
C GLY A 107 5.52 10.20 -14.40
N LYS A 108 5.59 8.99 -13.85
CA LYS A 108 4.74 7.86 -14.22
C LYS A 108 3.41 7.89 -13.46
N LEU A 109 2.35 7.39 -14.08
CA LEU A 109 1.13 6.99 -13.40
C LEU A 109 1.29 5.57 -12.86
N TYR A 110 0.50 5.23 -11.82
CA TYR A 110 0.54 3.91 -11.16
C TYR A 110 1.95 3.55 -10.66
N GLU A 111 2.65 4.54 -10.12
CA GLU A 111 4.00 4.43 -9.59
C GLU A 111 4.10 3.47 -8.41
N ASP A 112 3.00 3.23 -7.73
CA ASP A 112 2.87 2.25 -6.65
C ASP A 112 2.97 0.80 -7.17
N VAL A 113 2.38 0.50 -8.34
CA VAL A 113 2.56 -0.80 -9.01
C VAL A 113 4.04 -1.08 -9.26
N ALA A 114 4.79 -0.08 -9.75
CA ALA A 114 6.23 -0.20 -10.02
C ALA A 114 7.11 -0.25 -8.77
N THR A 115 6.56 0.02 -7.58
CA THR A 115 7.38 0.21 -6.37
C THR A 115 7.04 -0.76 -5.25
N THR A 116 5.77 -1.03 -4.98
CA THR A 116 5.34 -1.82 -3.80
C THR A 116 5.88 -3.24 -3.84
N TYR A 117 5.91 -3.90 -4.99
CA TYR A 117 6.50 -5.23 -5.10
C TYR A 117 8.00 -5.24 -4.75
N LYS A 118 8.74 -4.17 -5.09
CA LYS A 118 10.17 -4.02 -4.73
C LYS A 118 10.36 -3.94 -3.23
N THR A 119 9.42 -3.32 -2.51
CA THR A 119 9.46 -3.29 -1.04
C THR A 119 9.23 -4.67 -0.45
N ILE A 120 8.32 -5.47 -1.02
CA ILE A 120 8.08 -6.85 -0.62
C ILE A 120 9.29 -7.74 -0.94
N LEU A 121 9.90 -7.61 -2.13
CA LEU A 121 11.13 -8.32 -2.48
C LEU A 121 12.26 -8.09 -1.48
N ARG A 122 12.26 -6.95 -0.80
CA ARG A 122 13.27 -6.57 0.18
C ARG A 122 12.92 -6.95 1.61
N ALA A 123 11.67 -7.22 1.88
CA ALA A 123 11.20 -7.70 3.18
C ALA A 123 11.57 -9.17 3.41
N ASN A 124 11.82 -9.54 4.66
CA ASN A 124 11.91 -10.95 5.05
C ASN A 124 10.52 -11.50 5.40
N ARG A 125 9.70 -10.68 6.04
CA ARG A 125 8.37 -11.06 6.50
C ARG A 125 7.38 -9.91 6.30
N VAL A 126 6.17 -10.28 5.92
CA VAL A 126 5.03 -9.36 5.76
C VAL A 126 3.89 -9.88 6.63
N VAL A 127 3.24 -9.02 7.39
CA VAL A 127 2.06 -9.37 8.18
C VAL A 127 0.85 -8.60 7.67
N TYR A 128 -0.25 -9.30 7.47
CA TYR A 128 -1.55 -8.73 7.10
C TYR A 128 -2.54 -8.94 8.24
N GLY A 129 -3.34 -7.91 8.52
CA GLY A 129 -4.51 -8.00 9.38
C GLY A 129 -5.73 -7.40 8.69
N ASP A 130 -6.90 -7.98 8.88
CA ASP A 130 -8.11 -7.63 8.15
C ASP A 130 -8.84 -6.39 8.70
N TYR A 131 -8.26 -5.70 9.68
CA TYR A 131 -8.81 -4.45 10.21
C TYR A 131 -8.89 -3.35 9.14
N SER A 132 -10.10 -2.81 8.91
CA SER A 132 -10.35 -1.75 7.93
C SER A 132 -10.01 -0.35 8.49
N GLY A 133 -8.73 -0.14 8.79
CA GLY A 133 -8.23 1.08 9.43
C GLY A 133 -7.98 2.26 8.47
N TYR A 134 -7.90 2.01 7.18
CA TYR A 134 -7.74 3.04 6.15
C TYR A 134 -9.06 3.35 5.47
N VAL A 135 -9.33 4.61 5.19
CA VAL A 135 -10.60 5.06 4.58
C VAL A 135 -10.31 5.74 3.25
N TYR A 136 -10.63 5.02 2.18
CA TYR A 136 -10.50 5.52 0.82
C TYR A 136 -11.70 6.38 0.44
N LEU A 137 -11.48 7.67 0.16
CA LEU A 137 -12.54 8.60 -0.22
C LEU A 137 -12.82 8.54 -1.72
N CYS A 138 -13.97 7.98 -2.08
CA CYS A 138 -14.44 7.95 -3.46
C CYS A 138 -14.99 9.29 -3.90
N ARG A 139 -14.26 9.99 -4.80
CA ARG A 139 -14.65 11.27 -5.38
C ARG A 139 -14.97 11.16 -6.87
N GLY A 140 -15.83 12.06 -7.35
CA GLY A 140 -16.23 12.11 -8.78
C GLY A 140 -15.09 12.39 -9.76
N GLY A 141 -14.01 13.07 -9.32
CA GLY A 141 -12.87 13.48 -10.15
C GLY A 141 -11.63 12.57 -10.09
N SER A 142 -11.74 11.38 -9.49
CA SER A 142 -10.60 10.45 -9.33
C SER A 142 -9.87 10.18 -10.64
N ILE A 143 -8.53 10.09 -10.58
CA ILE A 143 -7.66 9.76 -11.73
C ILE A 143 -8.09 8.46 -12.40
N THR A 144 -8.57 7.50 -11.65
CA THR A 144 -9.03 6.18 -12.13
C THR A 144 -10.26 6.28 -13.04
N LYS A 145 -11.09 7.31 -12.87
CA LYS A 145 -12.33 7.54 -13.67
C LYS A 145 -12.13 8.43 -14.90
N ARG A 146 -10.94 8.98 -15.13
CA ARG A 146 -10.66 9.85 -16.28
C ARG A 146 -10.63 9.04 -17.58
N LYS A 147 -10.89 9.70 -18.72
CA LYS A 147 -10.77 9.10 -20.06
C LYS A 147 -9.37 8.53 -20.28
N PHE A 148 -9.27 7.54 -21.13
CA PHE A 148 -8.01 6.92 -21.54
C PHE A 148 -7.07 7.99 -22.12
N THR A 149 -5.80 7.91 -21.75
CA THR A 149 -4.68 8.67 -22.34
C THR A 149 -3.50 7.72 -22.49
N GLU A 150 -2.59 7.96 -23.43
CA GLU A 150 -1.38 7.15 -23.62
C GLU A 150 -0.59 6.96 -22.33
N LYS A 151 -0.56 7.99 -21.48
CA LYS A 151 0.11 7.93 -20.18
C LYS A 151 -0.46 6.83 -19.25
N ARG A 152 -1.70 6.38 -19.48
CA ARG A 152 -2.27 5.25 -18.71
C ARG A 152 -1.66 3.90 -19.09
N MET A 153 -0.92 3.82 -20.20
CA MET A 153 -0.13 2.63 -20.55
C MET A 153 0.98 2.36 -19.52
N ASP A 154 1.36 3.34 -18.70
CA ASP A 154 2.26 3.12 -17.57
C ASP A 154 1.79 1.98 -16.65
N ALA A 155 0.46 1.75 -16.53
CA ALA A 155 -0.08 0.63 -15.77
C ALA A 155 0.40 -0.72 -16.31
N ILE A 156 0.37 -0.88 -17.64
CA ILE A 156 0.78 -2.13 -18.32
C ILE A 156 2.29 -2.29 -18.18
N TYR A 157 3.07 -1.27 -18.49
CA TYR A 157 4.53 -1.33 -18.40
C TYR A 157 5.03 -1.61 -16.98
N ASN A 158 4.38 -0.98 -15.97
CA ASN A 158 4.72 -1.22 -14.57
C ASN A 158 4.32 -2.64 -14.12
N MET A 159 3.20 -3.19 -14.66
CA MET A 159 2.78 -4.56 -14.39
C MET A 159 3.71 -5.57 -15.04
N GLU A 160 4.12 -5.35 -16.29
CA GLU A 160 5.09 -6.18 -17.00
C GLU A 160 6.44 -6.20 -16.28
N GLU A 161 6.92 -5.03 -15.82
CA GLU A 161 8.12 -4.93 -15.01
C GLU A 161 7.98 -5.75 -13.71
N MET A 162 6.86 -5.63 -13.02
CA MET A 162 6.60 -6.40 -11.80
C MET A 162 6.61 -7.90 -12.08
N CYS A 163 5.87 -8.38 -13.07
CA CYS A 163 5.80 -9.81 -13.42
C CYS A 163 7.15 -10.38 -13.87
N SER A 164 8.02 -9.56 -14.49
CA SER A 164 9.35 -9.98 -14.92
C SER A 164 10.37 -10.05 -13.78
N ASN A 165 10.10 -9.42 -12.64
CA ASN A 165 11.00 -9.35 -11.49
C ASN A 165 10.57 -10.26 -10.31
N ILE A 166 9.40 -10.88 -10.38
CA ILE A 166 8.87 -11.88 -9.45
C ILE A 166 9.06 -13.26 -10.01
#